data_6c2a78b3e36ab34592c8ddb496cc3db7
#
_entry.id   6c2a78b3e36ab34592c8ddb496cc3db7
#
_cell.length_a   1.000
_cell.length_b   1.000
_cell.length_c   1.000
_cell.angle_alpha   90.00
_cell.angle_beta   90.00
_cell.angle_gamma   90.00
#
_symmetry.space_group_name_H-M   'P 1'
#
loop_
_entity.id
_entity.type
_entity.pdbx_description
1 polymer ?
#
loop_
_entity_poly.entity_id
_entity_poly.type
_entity_poly.pdbx_seq_one_letter_code
_entity_poly.pdbx_strand_id
1 'polypeptide(L)'
;MLDLAALPDDATTLVLPPDGRLLFFAQLHPDDLDASGRVMYVPAGTPLVERPGGDGYDRAELRLKYDLSLPDNEVLIDPVEHPHAKELRQAWSDVLYEDWPHRDETHLQIDGYSRDSYGEDDPITASAAMAALRAGKPEGRRASPWARPRPDDWALLAQWYGGVLVFGNYRIGGDVFWTSARKDVKARRFDQVTVLGCFEGP
;
A
#
# COMPACT_ATOMS: atom_id res chain seq x y z
N MET A 1 -7.95 -7.84 7.34
CA MET A 1 -7.22 -8.58 8.41
C MET A 1 -6.33 -9.62 7.74
N LEU A 2 -5.06 -9.65 8.11
CA LEU A 2 -4.07 -10.61 7.63
C LEU A 2 -3.62 -11.48 8.79
N ASP A 3 -3.71 -12.80 8.63
CA ASP A 3 -3.13 -13.76 9.56
C ASP A 3 -1.67 -13.99 9.19
N LEU A 4 -0.76 -13.63 10.07
CA LEU A 4 0.68 -13.70 9.79
C LEU A 4 1.20 -15.13 9.74
N ALA A 5 0.62 -16.03 10.52
CA ALA A 5 0.99 -17.44 10.47
C ALA A 5 0.58 -18.15 9.17
N ALA A 6 -0.31 -17.54 8.38
CA ALA A 6 -0.70 -18.05 7.07
C ALA A 6 0.25 -17.62 5.93
N LEU A 7 1.14 -16.65 6.19
CA LEU A 7 2.11 -16.23 5.18
C LEU A 7 3.22 -17.28 5.05
N PRO A 8 3.62 -17.65 3.83
CA PRO A 8 4.83 -18.44 3.60
C PRO A 8 6.07 -17.69 4.12
N ASP A 9 7.08 -18.43 4.56
CA ASP A 9 8.31 -17.86 5.18
C ASP A 9 9.04 -16.86 4.25
N ASP A 10 8.92 -17.02 2.95
CA ASP A 10 9.56 -16.22 1.90
C ASP A 10 8.59 -15.26 1.18
N ALA A 11 7.37 -15.11 1.68
CA ALA A 11 6.35 -14.27 1.03
C ALA A 11 6.64 -12.76 1.09
N THR A 12 7.57 -12.33 1.93
CA THR A 12 7.86 -10.90 2.14
C THR A 12 9.28 -10.69 2.60
N THR A 13 9.85 -9.53 2.25
CA THR A 13 11.15 -9.06 2.77
C THR A 13 11.00 -8.32 4.10
N LEU A 14 9.78 -8.08 4.54
CA LEU A 14 9.48 -7.39 5.78
C LEU A 14 9.75 -8.30 6.98
N VAL A 15 10.36 -7.75 8.01
CA VAL A 15 10.56 -8.46 9.29
C VAL A 15 9.27 -8.37 10.09
N LEU A 16 8.27 -9.14 9.69
CA LEU A 16 6.99 -9.23 10.37
C LEU A 16 7.07 -10.17 11.59
N PRO A 17 6.15 -10.02 12.56
CA PRO A 17 5.96 -11.05 13.59
C PRO A 17 5.61 -12.40 12.96
N PRO A 18 6.11 -13.53 13.53
CA PRO A 18 5.88 -14.85 12.94
C PRO A 18 4.43 -15.36 13.12
N ASP A 19 3.67 -14.70 13.97
CA ASP A 19 2.30 -15.07 14.30
C ASP A 19 1.43 -13.85 14.63
N GLY A 20 0.18 -14.08 14.95
CA GLY A 20 -0.78 -13.02 15.24
C GLY A 20 -1.42 -12.47 13.97
N ARG A 21 -2.00 -11.29 14.08
CA ARG A 21 -2.78 -10.68 13.00
C ARG A 21 -2.45 -9.22 12.83
N LEU A 22 -2.43 -8.74 11.57
CA LEU A 22 -2.44 -7.33 11.24
C LEU A 22 -3.84 -6.92 10.81
N LEU A 23 -4.36 -5.89 11.46
CA LEU A 23 -5.62 -5.25 11.14
C LEU A 23 -5.31 -3.92 10.47
N PHE A 24 -5.75 -3.74 9.23
CA PHE A 24 -5.58 -2.53 8.45
C PHE A 24 -6.87 -1.73 8.48
N PHE A 25 -6.76 -0.47 8.83
CA PHE A 25 -7.88 0.47 8.85
C PHE A 25 -7.53 1.68 8.00
N ALA A 26 -8.50 2.12 7.22
CA ALA A 26 -8.43 3.38 6.51
C ALA A 26 -9.79 4.07 6.59
N GLN A 27 -9.76 5.37 6.79
CA GLN A 27 -10.90 6.23 6.58
C GLN A 27 -10.67 6.93 5.25
N LEU A 28 -11.50 6.63 4.31
CA LEU A 28 -11.43 7.14 2.96
C LEU A 28 -12.32 8.37 2.87
N HIS A 29 -11.75 9.49 2.48
CA HIS A 29 -12.49 10.71 2.22
C HIS A 29 -12.23 11.14 0.79
N PRO A 30 -13.26 11.25 -0.07
CA PRO A 30 -13.06 11.53 -1.49
C PRO A 30 -12.33 12.83 -1.80
N ASP A 31 -12.44 13.80 -0.89
CA ASP A 31 -11.85 15.13 -1.05
C ASP A 31 -10.46 15.25 -0.39
N ASP A 32 -9.95 14.17 0.21
CA ASP A 32 -8.75 14.23 1.03
C ASP A 32 -7.76 13.16 0.58
N LEU A 33 -6.67 13.60 -0.06
CA LEU A 33 -5.52 12.73 -0.38
C LEU A 33 -4.88 12.16 0.91
N ASP A 34 -5.16 12.78 2.04
CA ASP A 34 -4.77 12.33 3.37
C ASP A 34 -5.77 11.27 3.89
N ALA A 35 -5.64 10.04 3.42
CA ALA A 35 -6.35 8.96 4.07
C ALA A 35 -5.89 8.86 5.53
N SER A 36 -6.82 9.01 6.46
CA SER A 36 -6.54 8.71 7.85
C SER A 36 -6.69 7.21 8.08
N GLY A 37 -5.79 6.63 8.84
CA GLY A 37 -5.86 5.21 9.10
C GLY A 37 -4.81 4.73 10.08
N ARG A 38 -4.78 3.44 10.30
CA ARG A 38 -3.79 2.80 11.18
C ARG A 38 -3.66 1.32 10.88
N VAL A 39 -2.56 0.75 11.37
CA VAL A 39 -2.37 -0.69 11.43
C VAL A 39 -2.27 -1.09 12.91
N MET A 40 -2.91 -2.20 13.25
CA MET A 40 -2.84 -2.77 14.60
C MET A 40 -2.32 -4.20 14.52
N TYR A 41 -1.32 -4.51 15.33
CA TYR A 41 -0.90 -5.88 15.55
C TYR A 41 -1.67 -6.47 16.72
N VAL A 42 -2.25 -7.63 16.51
CA VAL A 42 -2.96 -8.41 17.52
C VAL A 42 -2.19 -9.71 17.72
N PRO A 43 -1.61 -9.94 18.92
CA PRO A 43 -0.90 -11.18 19.22
C PRO A 43 -1.75 -12.42 19.02
N ALA A 44 -1.09 -13.55 18.71
CA ALA A 44 -1.76 -14.84 18.62
C ALA A 44 -2.52 -15.18 19.93
N GLY A 45 -3.67 -15.82 19.81
CA GLY A 45 -4.50 -16.18 20.95
C GLY A 45 -5.35 -15.04 21.52
N THR A 46 -5.17 -13.79 21.08
CA THR A 46 -6.05 -12.69 21.51
C THR A 46 -7.45 -12.87 20.91
N PRO A 47 -8.50 -12.92 21.75
CA PRO A 47 -9.86 -13.05 21.25
C PRO A 47 -10.26 -11.78 20.49
N LEU A 48 -10.82 -11.98 19.30
CA LEU A 48 -11.42 -10.91 18.50
C LEU A 48 -12.94 -11.01 18.61
N VAL A 49 -13.58 -9.87 18.83
CA VAL A 49 -15.03 -9.77 18.85
C VAL A 49 -15.46 -8.96 17.64
N GLU A 50 -16.27 -9.56 16.79
CA GLU A 50 -16.90 -8.85 15.70
C GLU A 50 -17.94 -7.87 16.27
N ARG A 51 -17.81 -6.60 15.92
CA ARG A 51 -18.84 -5.61 16.26
C ARG A 51 -19.88 -5.62 15.16
N PRO A 52 -21.12 -5.97 15.46
CA PRO A 52 -22.20 -5.81 14.51
C PRO A 52 -22.40 -4.32 14.23
N GLY A 53 -22.55 -3.98 12.98
CA GLY A 53 -23.08 -2.69 12.60
C GLY A 53 -22.09 -1.71 12.01
N GLY A 54 -22.64 -0.98 11.17
CA GLY A 54 -22.26 0.02 10.21
C GLY A 54 -22.78 -0.45 8.88
N ASP A 55 -23.18 0.45 8.04
CA ASP A 55 -23.48 0.18 6.64
C ASP A 55 -22.18 -0.29 5.99
N GLY A 56 -21.81 -1.52 6.30
CA GLY A 56 -20.48 -2.05 6.14
C GLY A 56 -20.32 -2.79 4.84
N TYR A 57 -19.10 -2.91 4.46
CA TYR A 57 -18.67 -3.77 3.39
C TYR A 57 -18.95 -5.23 3.73
N ASP A 58 -19.35 -5.99 2.74
CA ASP A 58 -19.52 -7.43 2.88
C ASP A 58 -18.19 -8.07 3.28
N ARG A 59 -18.27 -9.05 4.17
CA ARG A 59 -17.10 -9.83 4.56
C ARG A 59 -16.69 -10.72 3.37
N ALA A 60 -15.42 -10.61 2.99
CA ALA A 60 -14.80 -11.50 2.02
C ALA A 60 -13.58 -12.20 2.62
N GLU A 61 -13.31 -13.41 2.17
CA GLU A 61 -12.10 -14.13 2.51
C GLU A 61 -10.98 -13.76 1.56
N LEU A 62 -9.79 -13.48 2.11
CA LEU A 62 -8.59 -13.26 1.32
C LEU A 62 -8.01 -14.60 0.89
N ARG A 63 -7.69 -14.73 -0.38
CA ARG A 63 -6.91 -15.85 -0.92
C ARG A 63 -5.48 -15.37 -1.16
N LEU A 64 -4.51 -16.13 -0.67
CA LEU A 64 -3.10 -15.81 -0.91
C LEU A 64 -2.72 -16.23 -2.34
N LYS A 65 -2.15 -15.28 -3.08
CA LYS A 65 -1.47 -15.51 -4.34
C LYS A 65 -0.03 -15.03 -4.17
N TYR A 66 0.91 -15.84 -4.57
CA TYR A 66 2.33 -15.44 -4.65
C TYR A 66 2.56 -14.81 -6.01
N ASP A 67 3.09 -13.60 -6.03
CA ASP A 67 3.32 -12.89 -7.28
C ASP A 67 4.61 -12.08 -7.23
N LEU A 68 5.13 -11.73 -8.40
CA LEU A 68 6.30 -10.90 -8.54
C LEU A 68 5.88 -9.43 -8.58
N SER A 69 6.42 -8.61 -7.67
CA SER A 69 6.21 -7.18 -7.68
C SER A 69 7.38 -6.48 -8.37
N LEU A 70 7.09 -5.77 -9.45
CA LEU A 70 8.07 -4.98 -10.21
C LEU A 70 7.76 -3.49 -10.08
N PRO A 71 8.77 -2.61 -10.14
CA PRO A 71 8.54 -1.18 -10.17
C PRO A 71 7.86 -0.79 -11.48
N ASP A 72 6.72 -0.13 -11.40
CA ASP A 72 6.00 0.41 -12.56
C ASP A 72 6.11 1.94 -12.67
N ASN A 73 6.54 2.59 -11.59
CA ASN A 73 6.71 4.04 -11.57
C ASN A 73 8.01 4.46 -12.27
N GLU A 74 7.92 5.45 -13.16
CA GLU A 74 9.08 5.97 -13.91
C GLU A 74 10.21 6.50 -13.02
N VAL A 75 9.87 7.01 -11.84
CA VAL A 75 10.82 7.54 -10.86
C VAL A 75 11.69 6.44 -10.24
N LEU A 76 11.21 5.21 -10.23
CA LEU A 76 11.90 4.06 -9.61
C LEU A 76 12.89 3.37 -10.56
N ILE A 77 12.84 3.69 -11.85
CA ILE A 77 13.70 3.09 -12.85
C ILE A 77 14.48 4.21 -13.54
N ASP A 78 15.69 4.46 -13.04
CA ASP A 78 16.58 5.42 -13.68
C ASP A 78 17.05 4.85 -15.05
N PRO A 79 16.70 5.50 -16.17
CA PRO A 79 17.11 5.02 -17.49
C PRO A 79 18.63 5.09 -17.74
N VAL A 80 19.38 5.83 -16.91
CA VAL A 80 20.85 5.89 -16.98
C VAL A 80 21.47 4.66 -16.31
N GLU A 81 20.92 4.25 -15.17
CA GLU A 81 21.38 3.05 -14.45
C GLU A 81 20.83 1.76 -15.07
N HIS A 82 19.65 1.84 -15.70
CA HIS A 82 18.95 0.70 -16.27
C HIS A 82 18.69 0.92 -17.77
N PRO A 83 19.65 0.58 -18.64
CA PRO A 83 19.55 0.84 -20.10
C PRO A 83 18.34 0.17 -20.76
N HIS A 84 17.75 -0.84 -20.14
CA HIS A 84 16.54 -1.53 -20.61
C HIS A 84 15.27 -1.13 -19.82
N ALA A 85 15.30 0.02 -19.14
CA ALA A 85 14.16 0.48 -18.35
C ALA A 85 12.86 0.61 -19.16
N LYS A 86 12.98 1.04 -20.42
CA LYS A 86 11.82 1.19 -21.31
C LYS A 86 11.21 -0.17 -21.68
N GLU A 87 12.06 -1.13 -22.05
CA GLU A 87 11.63 -2.48 -22.40
C GLU A 87 11.03 -3.21 -21.19
N LEU A 88 11.63 -3.02 -20.02
CA LEU A 88 11.10 -3.59 -18.77
C LEU A 88 9.71 -3.03 -18.45
N ARG A 89 9.54 -1.71 -18.56
CA ARG A 89 8.23 -1.07 -18.34
C ARG A 89 7.20 -1.53 -19.35
N GLN A 90 7.58 -1.65 -20.62
CA GLN A 90 6.66 -2.13 -21.64
C GLN A 90 6.24 -3.58 -21.36
N ALA A 91 7.20 -4.47 -21.10
CA ALA A 91 6.91 -5.87 -20.79
C ALA A 91 6.03 -5.99 -19.54
N TRP A 92 6.26 -5.18 -18.52
CA TRP A 92 5.44 -5.14 -17.34
C TRP A 92 4.02 -4.63 -17.63
N SER A 93 3.92 -3.57 -18.41
CA SER A 93 2.63 -3.05 -18.87
C SER A 93 1.84 -4.11 -19.64
N ASP A 94 2.50 -4.84 -20.54
CA ASP A 94 1.85 -5.88 -21.34
C ASP A 94 1.32 -7.00 -20.44
N VAL A 95 2.09 -7.46 -19.44
CA VAL A 95 1.63 -8.45 -18.45
C VAL A 95 0.44 -7.93 -17.65
N LEU A 96 0.49 -6.67 -17.23
CA LEU A 96 -0.60 -6.06 -16.48
C LEU A 96 -1.88 -5.92 -17.30
N TYR A 97 -1.75 -5.64 -18.61
CA TYR A 97 -2.91 -5.55 -19.50
C TYR A 97 -3.51 -6.90 -19.85
N GLU A 98 -2.70 -7.96 -19.94
CA GLU A 98 -3.20 -9.32 -20.14
C GLU A 98 -3.99 -9.84 -18.94
N ASP A 99 -3.60 -9.44 -17.73
CA ASP A 99 -4.32 -9.80 -16.48
C ASP A 99 -5.51 -8.84 -16.19
N TRP A 100 -5.77 -7.87 -17.07
CA TRP A 100 -6.79 -6.84 -16.93
C TRP A 100 -8.24 -7.31 -16.72
N PRO A 101 -8.69 -8.50 -17.17
CA PRO A 101 -10.04 -8.99 -16.86
C PRO A 101 -10.34 -9.12 -15.36
N HIS A 102 -9.30 -9.19 -14.53
CA HIS A 102 -9.42 -9.26 -13.06
C HIS A 102 -9.43 -7.90 -12.37
N ARG A 103 -9.57 -6.81 -13.12
CA ARG A 103 -9.58 -5.43 -12.63
C ARG A 103 -10.69 -5.12 -11.63
N ASP A 104 -11.74 -5.88 -11.66
CA ASP A 104 -12.88 -5.76 -10.73
C ASP A 104 -12.65 -6.53 -9.42
N GLU A 105 -11.55 -7.28 -9.30
CA GLU A 105 -11.23 -8.02 -8.11
C GLU A 105 -10.44 -7.16 -7.13
N THR A 106 -11.08 -6.79 -6.03
CA THR A 106 -10.42 -6.16 -4.89
C THR A 106 -9.34 -7.10 -4.34
N HIS A 107 -8.12 -6.62 -4.24
CA HIS A 107 -7.04 -7.41 -3.66
C HIS A 107 -6.17 -6.59 -2.72
N LEU A 108 -5.48 -7.28 -1.82
CA LEU A 108 -4.54 -6.71 -0.88
C LEU A 108 -3.15 -7.24 -1.21
N GLN A 109 -2.27 -6.36 -1.66
CA GLN A 109 -0.86 -6.66 -1.81
C GLN A 109 -0.13 -6.45 -0.48
N ILE A 110 0.80 -7.32 -0.15
CA ILE A 110 1.73 -7.18 0.99
C ILE A 110 3.13 -7.10 0.47
N ASP A 111 3.89 -6.07 0.89
CA ASP A 111 5.27 -5.82 0.48
C ASP A 111 5.44 -5.54 -1.03
N GLY A 112 6.67 -5.39 -1.48
CA GLY A 112 7.02 -5.13 -2.86
C GLY A 112 6.95 -3.65 -3.24
N TYR A 113 6.74 -3.40 -4.52
CA TYR A 113 6.58 -2.07 -5.06
C TYR A 113 5.12 -1.64 -4.96
N SER A 114 4.90 -0.42 -4.48
CA SER A 114 3.59 0.20 -4.57
C SER A 114 3.26 0.50 -6.02
N ARG A 115 2.02 0.36 -6.36
CA ARG A 115 1.51 0.67 -7.68
C ARG A 115 0.54 1.84 -7.56
N ASP A 116 0.89 2.95 -8.20
CA ASP A 116 -0.02 4.07 -8.36
C ASP A 116 -0.78 3.89 -9.68
N SER A 117 -2.10 3.83 -9.61
CA SER A 117 -2.96 3.68 -10.79
C SER A 117 -2.85 4.87 -11.75
N TYR A 118 -2.33 6.00 -11.27
CA TYR A 118 -2.13 7.23 -12.05
C TYR A 118 -0.69 7.42 -12.53
N GLY A 119 0.26 6.68 -11.95
CA GLY A 119 1.66 6.70 -12.35
C GLY A 119 2.41 8.00 -12.03
N GLU A 120 1.79 8.88 -11.24
CA GLU A 120 2.33 10.21 -11.00
C GLU A 120 3.36 10.25 -9.87
N ASP A 121 3.15 9.52 -8.79
CA ASP A 121 4.00 9.51 -7.60
C ASP A 121 4.31 8.08 -7.13
N ASP A 122 5.51 7.88 -6.59
CA ASP A 122 5.75 6.67 -5.80
C ASP A 122 5.11 6.85 -4.39
N PRO A 123 4.06 6.08 -4.05
CA PRO A 123 3.35 6.22 -2.78
C PRO A 123 4.24 6.06 -1.54
N ILE A 124 5.33 5.31 -1.64
CA ILE A 124 6.28 5.13 -0.53
C ILE A 124 7.09 6.40 -0.32
N THR A 125 7.55 7.02 -1.41
CA THR A 125 8.27 8.31 -1.35
C THR A 125 7.38 9.41 -0.80
N ALA A 126 6.14 9.50 -1.27
CA ALA A 126 5.15 10.45 -0.78
C ALA A 126 4.88 10.27 0.72
N SER A 127 4.71 9.02 1.16
CA SER A 127 4.48 8.68 2.57
C SER A 127 5.64 9.07 3.47
N ALA A 128 6.88 8.81 3.02
CA ALA A 128 8.08 9.19 3.76
C ALA A 128 8.19 10.72 3.91
N ALA A 129 7.86 11.46 2.85
CA ALA A 129 7.82 12.92 2.89
C ALA A 129 6.75 13.44 3.87
N MET A 130 5.55 12.85 3.85
CA MET A 130 4.49 13.19 4.80
C MET A 130 4.87 12.90 6.25
N ALA A 131 5.46 11.74 6.52
CA ALA A 131 5.94 11.41 7.85
C ALA A 131 7.01 12.39 8.33
N ALA A 132 7.92 12.82 7.46
CA ALA A 132 8.92 13.84 7.77
C ALA A 132 8.28 15.21 8.06
N LEU A 133 7.25 15.58 7.29
CA LEU A 133 6.46 16.81 7.55
C LEU A 133 5.78 16.78 8.92
N ARG A 134 5.09 15.68 9.23
CA ARG A 134 4.42 15.50 10.54
C ARG A 134 5.42 15.56 11.70
N ALA A 135 6.62 15.05 11.50
CA ALA A 135 7.71 15.14 12.46
C ALA A 135 8.39 16.50 12.51
N GLY A 136 7.92 17.51 11.75
CA GLY A 136 8.51 18.84 11.69
C GLY A 136 9.88 18.92 11.05
N LYS A 137 10.29 17.92 10.30
CA LYS A 137 11.61 17.86 9.65
C LYS A 137 11.65 18.76 8.41
N PRO A 138 12.76 19.51 8.18
CA PRO A 138 12.90 20.39 7.02
C PRO A 138 12.77 19.68 5.67
N GLU A 139 13.17 18.42 5.62
CA GLU A 139 13.13 17.61 4.40
C GLU A 139 11.70 17.42 3.88
N GLY A 140 10.69 17.43 4.76
CA GLY A 140 9.29 17.35 4.39
C GLY A 140 8.79 18.57 3.61
N ARG A 141 9.48 19.71 3.71
CA ARG A 141 9.06 20.98 3.08
C ARG A 141 9.69 21.23 1.71
N ARG A 142 10.64 20.43 1.27
CA ARG A 142 11.60 20.83 0.22
C ARG A 142 11.54 20.03 -1.05
N ALA A 143 10.64 19.28 -1.41
CA ALA A 143 10.70 18.72 -2.74
C ALA A 143 9.31 18.37 -3.25
N SER A 144 9.09 18.67 -4.50
CA SER A 144 8.22 17.86 -5.31
C SER A 144 8.53 16.39 -4.98
N PRO A 145 7.56 15.57 -4.63
CA PRO A 145 7.74 14.13 -4.44
C PRO A 145 8.49 13.47 -5.60
N TRP A 146 8.33 14.01 -6.81
CA TRP A 146 8.95 13.64 -8.08
C TRP A 146 10.48 13.66 -8.14
N ALA A 147 11.16 14.33 -7.23
CA ALA A 147 12.60 14.58 -7.30
C ALA A 147 13.43 13.74 -6.33
N ARG A 148 12.82 12.77 -5.64
CA ARG A 148 13.52 11.98 -4.63
C ARG A 148 13.55 10.51 -4.99
N PRO A 149 14.72 9.87 -4.91
CA PRO A 149 14.77 8.42 -4.94
C PRO A 149 13.94 7.87 -3.77
N ARG A 150 13.31 6.74 -4.01
CA ARG A 150 12.61 5.99 -2.99
C ARG A 150 13.55 5.76 -1.79
N PRO A 151 13.17 6.12 -0.57
CA PRO A 151 14.02 5.87 0.57
C PRO A 151 14.10 4.35 0.83
N ASP A 152 15.31 3.79 0.78
CA ASP A 152 15.57 2.36 0.97
C ASP A 152 15.11 1.83 2.34
N ASP A 153 15.01 2.73 3.31
CA ASP A 153 14.58 2.42 4.66
C ASP A 153 13.06 2.40 4.84
N TRP A 154 12.29 2.67 3.78
CA TRP A 154 10.84 2.60 3.77
C TRP A 154 10.34 1.39 2.98
N ALA A 155 9.14 0.94 3.31
CA ALA A 155 8.50 -0.18 2.65
C ALA A 155 6.99 -0.01 2.58
N LEU A 156 6.41 -0.65 1.57
CA LEU A 156 4.99 -0.91 1.50
C LEU A 156 4.67 -2.03 2.50
N LEU A 157 3.86 -1.72 3.50
CA LEU A 157 3.35 -2.74 4.40
C LEU A 157 2.16 -3.45 3.75
N ALA A 158 1.26 -2.69 3.15
CA ALA A 158 0.18 -3.20 2.34
C ALA A 158 -0.33 -2.15 1.35
N GLN A 159 -0.89 -2.61 0.26
CA GLN A 159 -1.71 -1.82 -0.66
C GLN A 159 -3.04 -2.54 -0.88
N TRP A 160 -4.12 -1.84 -0.71
CA TRP A 160 -5.45 -2.30 -1.10
C TRP A 160 -5.83 -1.66 -2.42
N TYR A 161 -6.00 -2.49 -3.41
CA TYR A 161 -6.59 -2.11 -4.68
C TYR A 161 -8.11 -2.16 -4.48
N GLY A 162 -8.64 -1.00 -4.22
CA GLY A 162 -10.04 -0.89 -3.94
C GLY A 162 -10.81 -0.71 -5.21
N GLY A 163 -11.23 -1.71 -5.86
CA GLY A 163 -12.20 -1.54 -6.93
C GLY A 163 -13.15 -0.33 -6.73
N VAL A 164 -14.37 -0.42 -6.98
CA VAL A 164 -15.29 0.70 -6.83
C VAL A 164 -15.69 0.88 -5.37
N LEU A 165 -15.26 1.97 -4.74
CA LEU A 165 -15.84 2.45 -3.48
C LEU A 165 -17.20 3.08 -3.74
N VAL A 166 -18.21 2.68 -2.98
CA VAL A 166 -19.56 3.24 -3.11
C VAL A 166 -19.80 4.22 -1.97
N PHE A 167 -19.86 5.51 -2.28
CA PHE A 167 -20.30 6.55 -1.36
C PHE A 167 -21.66 7.08 -1.80
N GLY A 168 -22.73 6.61 -1.16
CA GLY A 168 -24.08 6.96 -1.57
C GLY A 168 -24.34 6.54 -3.02
N ASN A 169 -24.50 7.50 -3.92
CA ASN A 169 -24.74 7.26 -5.35
C ASN A 169 -23.45 7.34 -6.21
N TYR A 170 -22.31 7.63 -5.59
CA TYR A 170 -21.04 7.77 -6.31
C TYR A 170 -20.22 6.48 -6.22
N ARG A 171 -19.62 6.13 -7.34
CA ARG A 171 -18.64 5.06 -7.43
C ARG A 171 -17.28 5.71 -7.62
N ILE A 172 -16.40 5.53 -6.68
CA ILE A 172 -15.05 6.08 -6.70
C ILE A 172 -14.08 4.92 -6.73
N GLY A 173 -13.28 4.84 -7.78
CA GLY A 173 -12.12 3.94 -7.81
C GLY A 173 -11.02 4.50 -6.94
N GLY A 174 -10.22 3.65 -6.31
CA GLY A 174 -9.08 4.14 -5.55
C GLY A 174 -8.28 3.07 -4.85
N ASP A 175 -7.08 3.47 -4.49
CA ASP A 175 -6.10 2.65 -3.81
C ASP A 175 -5.77 3.22 -2.44
N VAL A 176 -5.47 2.32 -1.50
CA VAL A 176 -5.01 2.70 -0.16
C VAL A 176 -3.66 2.06 0.10
N PHE A 177 -2.71 2.87 0.57
CA PHE A 177 -1.36 2.44 0.86
C PHE A 177 -1.09 2.59 2.36
N TRP A 178 -0.62 1.51 2.99
CA TRP A 178 -0.05 1.53 4.33
C TRP A 178 1.45 1.33 4.20
N THR A 179 2.21 2.36 4.55
CA THR A 179 3.66 2.39 4.40
C THR A 179 4.32 2.66 5.74
N SER A 180 5.55 2.23 5.91
CA SER A 180 6.29 2.44 7.15
C SER A 180 7.79 2.36 6.93
N ALA A 181 8.55 3.00 7.82
CA ALA A 181 9.98 2.74 7.87
C ALA A 181 10.24 1.27 8.28
N ARG A 182 11.16 0.59 7.58
CA ARG A 182 11.51 -0.83 7.85
C ARG A 182 11.92 -1.07 9.30
N LYS A 183 12.61 -0.10 9.93
CA LYS A 183 12.99 -0.15 11.36
C LYS A 183 11.76 -0.19 12.29
N ASP A 184 10.67 0.48 11.90
CA ASP A 184 9.45 0.54 12.70
C ASP A 184 8.66 -0.76 12.58
N VAL A 185 8.60 -1.33 11.38
CA VAL A 185 8.04 -2.67 11.14
C VAL A 185 8.80 -3.71 11.97
N LYS A 186 10.13 -3.72 11.90
CA LYS A 186 11.00 -4.62 12.69
C LYS A 186 10.80 -4.46 14.20
N ALA A 187 10.56 -3.23 14.65
CA ALA A 187 10.28 -2.92 16.05
C ALA A 187 8.82 -3.13 16.45
N ARG A 188 7.97 -3.61 15.53
CA ARG A 188 6.53 -3.81 15.71
C ARG A 188 5.77 -2.51 16.08
N ARG A 189 6.30 -1.35 15.65
CA ARG A 189 5.68 -0.04 15.88
C ARG A 189 4.69 0.28 14.76
N PHE A 190 3.63 -0.49 14.66
CA PHE A 190 2.61 -0.33 13.62
C PHE A 190 1.75 0.93 13.80
N ASP A 191 1.86 1.60 14.94
CA ASP A 191 1.32 2.94 15.18
C ASP A 191 2.04 4.05 14.40
N GLN A 192 3.23 3.77 13.85
CA GLN A 192 4.02 4.69 13.02
C GLN A 192 3.75 4.55 11.52
N VAL A 193 2.74 3.79 11.14
CA VAL A 193 2.35 3.62 9.74
C VAL A 193 1.77 4.92 9.18
N THR A 194 2.19 5.28 7.99
CA THR A 194 1.57 6.34 7.19
C THR A 194 0.56 5.71 6.24
N VAL A 195 -0.61 6.31 6.16
CA VAL A 195 -1.68 5.86 5.27
C VAL A 195 -1.91 6.94 4.22
N LEU A 196 -1.91 6.53 2.97
CA LEU A 196 -2.25 7.36 1.81
C LEU A 196 -3.44 6.75 1.08
N GLY A 197 -4.23 7.58 0.44
CA GLY A 197 -5.28 7.17 -0.47
C GLY A 197 -5.16 7.91 -1.79
N CYS A 198 -5.30 7.20 -2.89
CA CYS A 198 -5.45 7.76 -4.22
C CYS A 198 -6.84 7.39 -4.73
N PHE A 199 -7.64 8.38 -5.09
CA PHE A 199 -9.01 8.16 -5.53
C PHE A 199 -9.27 8.89 -6.85
N GLU A 200 -9.90 8.18 -7.80
CA GLU A 200 -10.49 8.83 -8.96
C GLU A 200 -11.73 9.62 -8.54
N GLY A 201 -11.63 10.93 -8.63
CA GLY A 201 -12.83 11.76 -8.53
C GLY A 201 -13.83 11.47 -9.66
N PRO A 202 -15.07 11.85 -9.47
CA PRO A 202 -16.09 11.69 -10.48
C PRO A 202 -15.82 12.55 -11.72
#